data_dc2ce0cde89af948f367d977ae548274
#
_entry.id   dc2ce0cde89af948f367d977ae548274
#
_cell.length_a   1.000
_cell.length_b   1.000
_cell.length_c   1.000
_cell.angle_alpha   90.00
_cell.angle_beta   90.00
_cell.angle_gamma   90.00
#
_symmetry.space_group_name_H-M   'P 1'
#
loop_
_entity.id
_entity.type
_entity.pdbx_description
1 polymer ?
#
loop_
_entity_poly.entity_id
_entity_poly.type
_entity_poly.pdbx_seq_one_letter_code
_entity_poly.pdbx_strand_id
1 'polypeptide(L)'
;MPELTLQQANSLIDEVLRNAHKKEMPPIAVAVLDTGAHLKAFQREDGVSFLRVQISQAKAWGALGMASNSDKIAQRYEQDDLQRGFINALNAMTGGQLIPLPGGVLVRNTEGEIVAAVGAAGGLSNDDEECVIAGIEAIGFHV
;
A
#
# COMPACT_ATOMS: atom_id res chain seq x y z
N MET A 1 16.08 -8.45 12.94
CA MET A 1 14.82 -7.71 12.67
C MET A 1 13.94 -8.58 11.79
N PRO A 2 12.72 -8.87 12.21
CA PRO A 2 11.82 -9.61 11.35
C PRO A 2 11.46 -8.75 10.13
N GLU A 3 11.71 -9.27 8.98
CA GLU A 3 11.35 -8.62 7.72
C GLU A 3 10.74 -9.64 6.78
N LEU A 4 9.95 -9.15 5.86
CA LEU A 4 9.40 -9.95 4.78
C LEU A 4 10.55 -10.32 3.83
N THR A 5 10.70 -11.61 3.52
CA THR A 5 11.70 -12.04 2.55
C THR A 5 11.28 -11.65 1.13
N LEU A 6 12.23 -11.63 0.20
CA LEU A 6 11.90 -11.37 -1.21
C LEU A 6 10.91 -12.41 -1.75
N GLN A 7 11.09 -13.67 -1.39
CA GLN A 7 10.17 -14.73 -1.81
C GLN A 7 8.75 -14.47 -1.29
N GLN A 8 8.62 -14.09 -0.03
CA GLN A 8 7.34 -13.75 0.57
C GLN A 8 6.74 -12.51 -0.10
N ALA A 9 7.54 -11.49 -0.37
CA ALA A 9 7.08 -10.28 -1.05
C ALA A 9 6.54 -10.59 -2.45
N ASN A 10 7.22 -11.43 -3.20
CA ASN A 10 6.76 -11.85 -4.53
C ASN A 10 5.48 -12.69 -4.45
N SER A 11 5.40 -13.61 -3.49
CA SER A 11 4.18 -14.40 -3.26
C SER A 11 3.00 -13.51 -2.88
N LEU A 12 3.25 -12.50 -2.07
CA LEU A 12 2.23 -11.53 -1.68
C LEU A 12 1.69 -10.80 -2.91
N ILE A 13 2.57 -10.30 -3.77
CA ILE A 13 2.15 -9.62 -5.00
C ILE A 13 1.32 -10.56 -5.88
N ASP A 14 1.74 -11.80 -6.04
CA ASP A 14 1.00 -12.79 -6.83
C ASP A 14 -0.43 -12.97 -6.30
N GLU A 15 -0.59 -13.02 -4.98
CA GLU A 15 -1.89 -13.17 -4.35
C GLU A 15 -2.76 -11.90 -4.48
N VAL A 16 -2.14 -10.72 -4.39
CA VAL A 16 -2.83 -9.44 -4.63
C VAL A 16 -3.39 -9.43 -6.06
N LEU A 17 -2.57 -9.77 -7.04
CA LEU A 17 -2.98 -9.80 -8.45
C LEU A 17 -4.07 -10.83 -8.68
N ARG A 18 -3.97 -12.01 -8.06
CA ARG A 18 -5.00 -13.05 -8.16
C ARG A 18 -6.34 -12.53 -7.65
N ASN A 19 -6.36 -11.85 -6.51
CA ASN A 19 -7.58 -11.28 -5.95
C ASN A 19 -8.13 -10.15 -6.81
N ALA A 20 -7.26 -9.32 -7.38
CA ALA A 20 -7.69 -8.26 -8.30
C ALA A 20 -8.37 -8.86 -9.54
N HIS A 21 -7.84 -9.95 -10.09
CA HIS A 21 -8.45 -10.62 -11.23
C HIS A 21 -9.81 -11.26 -10.88
N LYS A 22 -9.96 -11.81 -9.68
CA LYS A 22 -11.26 -12.33 -9.22
C LYS A 22 -12.33 -11.24 -9.15
N LYS A 23 -11.93 -10.03 -8.82
CA LYS A 23 -12.82 -8.86 -8.75
C LYS A 23 -13.03 -8.20 -10.11
N GLU A 24 -12.37 -8.69 -11.14
CA GLU A 24 -12.40 -8.09 -12.48
C GLU A 24 -11.98 -6.62 -12.47
N MET A 25 -10.97 -6.30 -11.66
CA MET A 25 -10.44 -4.95 -11.56
C MET A 25 -9.68 -4.55 -12.82
N PRO A 26 -9.57 -3.24 -13.11
CA PRO A 26 -8.64 -2.76 -14.12
C PRO A 26 -7.20 -3.17 -13.76
N PRO A 27 -6.24 -3.09 -14.70
CA PRO A 27 -4.84 -3.36 -14.40
C PRO A 27 -4.32 -2.51 -13.24
N ILE A 28 -3.51 -3.13 -12.37
CA ILE A 28 -2.96 -2.47 -11.19
C ILE A 28 -1.44 -2.57 -11.12
N ALA A 29 -0.84 -1.67 -10.36
CA ALA A 29 0.54 -1.74 -9.91
C ALA A 29 0.55 -2.10 -8.42
N VAL A 30 1.49 -2.95 -8.00
CA VAL A 30 1.61 -3.39 -6.60
C VAL A 30 3.07 -3.22 -6.17
N ALA A 31 3.27 -2.52 -5.06
CA ALA A 31 4.59 -2.27 -4.48
C ALA A 31 4.67 -2.84 -3.08
N VAL A 32 5.79 -3.49 -2.75
CA VAL A 32 6.11 -3.94 -1.38
C VAL A 32 7.34 -3.17 -0.92
N LEU A 33 7.20 -2.45 0.19
CA LEU A 33 8.29 -1.71 0.83
C LEU A 33 8.73 -2.43 2.10
N ASP A 34 10.03 -2.41 2.38
CA ASP A 34 10.55 -2.88 3.66
C ASP A 34 10.28 -1.85 4.77
N THR A 35 10.66 -2.15 6.01
CA THR A 35 10.39 -1.27 7.15
C THR A 35 11.13 0.07 7.09
N GLY A 36 12.17 0.16 6.27
CA GLY A 36 12.88 1.42 5.99
C GLY A 36 12.29 2.20 4.83
N ALA A 37 11.13 1.78 4.32
CA ALA A 37 10.45 2.37 3.17
C ALA A 37 11.20 2.21 1.84
N HIS A 38 12.11 1.24 1.77
CA HIS A 38 12.81 0.91 0.52
C HIS A 38 11.97 -0.08 -0.30
N LEU A 39 11.95 0.12 -1.61
CA LEU A 39 11.24 -0.77 -2.52
C LEU A 39 11.91 -2.14 -2.51
N LYS A 40 11.16 -3.19 -2.14
CA LYS A 40 11.65 -4.56 -2.10
C LYS A 40 11.21 -5.37 -3.30
N ALA A 41 9.95 -5.24 -3.70
CA ALA A 41 9.38 -5.93 -4.86
C ALA A 41 8.29 -5.09 -5.47
N PHE A 42 8.13 -5.20 -6.79
CA PHE A 42 7.17 -4.39 -7.52
C PHE A 42 6.74 -5.11 -8.79
N GLN A 43 5.45 -5.05 -9.11
CA GLN A 43 4.94 -5.48 -10.41
C GLN A 43 3.92 -4.48 -10.93
N ARG A 44 4.01 -4.21 -12.22
CA ARG A 44 3.08 -3.38 -12.96
C ARG A 44 2.41 -4.24 -14.02
N GLU A 45 1.10 -4.40 -13.93
CA GLU A 45 0.36 -5.16 -14.95
C GLU A 45 0.39 -4.43 -16.30
N ASP A 46 0.21 -5.19 -17.38
CA ASP A 46 0.09 -4.62 -18.71
C ASP A 46 -1.09 -3.66 -18.76
N GLY A 47 -0.89 -2.51 -19.38
CA GLY A 47 -1.95 -1.52 -19.59
C GLY A 47 -2.15 -0.55 -18.43
N VAL A 48 -1.46 -0.70 -17.31
CA VAL A 48 -1.58 0.27 -16.21
C VAL A 48 -0.89 1.58 -16.56
N SER A 49 -1.49 2.72 -16.21
CA SER A 49 -0.89 4.02 -16.47
C SER A 49 0.34 4.26 -15.60
N PHE A 50 1.31 5.04 -16.11
CA PHE A 50 2.61 5.18 -15.44
C PHE A 50 2.53 5.82 -14.04
N LEU A 51 1.55 6.69 -13.79
CA LEU A 51 1.38 7.31 -12.47
C LEU A 51 1.02 6.30 -11.40
N ARG A 52 0.40 5.16 -11.76
CA ARG A 52 0.04 4.14 -10.79
C ARG A 52 1.26 3.51 -10.12
N VAL A 53 2.40 3.51 -10.80
CA VAL A 53 3.67 3.07 -10.22
C VAL A 53 4.01 3.91 -8.98
N GLN A 54 3.96 5.24 -9.14
CA GLN A 54 4.25 6.17 -8.04
C GLN A 54 3.15 6.14 -6.97
N ILE A 55 1.89 6.08 -7.38
CA ILE A 55 0.76 6.06 -6.44
C ILE A 55 0.81 4.82 -5.55
N SER A 56 1.09 3.64 -6.11
CA SER A 56 1.20 2.41 -5.32
C SER A 56 2.29 2.52 -4.26
N GLN A 57 3.44 3.07 -4.62
CA GLN A 57 4.54 3.27 -3.67
C GLN A 57 4.19 4.34 -2.62
N ALA A 58 3.54 5.43 -3.03
CA ALA A 58 3.14 6.50 -2.12
C ALA A 58 2.14 6.01 -1.06
N LYS A 59 1.21 5.13 -1.44
CA LYS A 59 0.27 4.52 -0.50
C LYS A 59 0.99 3.70 0.56
N ALA A 60 1.92 2.85 0.16
CA ALA A 60 2.72 2.03 1.07
C ALA A 60 3.65 2.89 1.93
N TRP A 61 4.30 3.88 1.31
CA TRP A 61 5.24 4.78 1.98
C TRP A 61 4.54 5.56 3.09
N GLY A 62 3.37 6.12 2.80
CA GLY A 62 2.58 6.86 3.77
C GLY A 62 2.12 5.99 4.93
N ALA A 63 1.74 4.74 4.66
CA ALA A 63 1.34 3.81 5.71
C ALA A 63 2.48 3.57 6.70
N LEU A 64 3.70 3.37 6.22
CA LEU A 64 4.88 3.23 7.08
C LEU A 64 5.17 4.51 7.84
N GLY A 65 5.19 5.64 7.15
CA GLY A 65 5.53 6.93 7.75
C GLY A 65 4.55 7.37 8.84
N MET A 66 3.27 7.07 8.67
CA MET A 66 2.23 7.40 9.64
C MET A 66 1.95 6.25 10.63
N ALA A 67 2.62 5.11 10.45
CA ALA A 67 2.36 3.87 11.21
C ALA A 67 0.87 3.52 11.22
N SER A 68 0.22 3.66 10.09
CA SER A 68 -1.23 3.52 9.95
C SER A 68 -1.56 3.22 8.49
N ASN A 69 -2.50 2.33 8.25
CA ASN A 69 -2.94 2.05 6.87
C ASN A 69 -3.42 3.34 6.19
N SER A 70 -3.24 3.44 4.89
CA SER A 70 -3.51 4.68 4.18
C SER A 70 -5.00 5.04 4.08
N ASP A 71 -5.91 4.11 4.39
CA ASP A 71 -7.34 4.42 4.55
C ASP A 71 -7.56 5.40 5.71
N LYS A 72 -6.78 5.27 6.79
CA LYS A 72 -6.84 6.19 7.94
C LYS A 72 -6.31 7.58 7.56
N ILE A 73 -5.30 7.61 6.70
CA ILE A 73 -4.78 8.89 6.18
C ILE A 73 -5.88 9.58 5.34
N ALA A 74 -6.59 8.80 4.52
CA ALA A 74 -7.71 9.31 3.72
C ALA A 74 -8.83 9.85 4.61
N GLN A 75 -9.22 9.12 5.66
CA GLN A 75 -10.24 9.54 6.61
C GLN A 75 -9.84 10.84 7.31
N ARG A 76 -8.58 10.93 7.71
CA ARG A 76 -8.04 12.13 8.35
C ARG A 76 -8.07 13.33 7.42
N TYR A 77 -7.74 13.14 6.16
CA TYR A 77 -7.77 14.18 5.14
C TYR A 77 -9.18 14.78 4.97
N GLU A 78 -10.21 13.94 5.09
CA GLU A 78 -11.60 14.35 4.93
C GLU A 78 -12.23 14.89 6.22
N GLN A 79 -11.56 14.75 7.36
CA GLN A 79 -12.14 15.03 8.66
C GLN A 79 -12.48 16.52 8.84
N ASP A 80 -11.52 17.42 8.57
CA ASP A 80 -11.69 18.86 8.69
C ASP A 80 -10.55 19.60 7.98
N ASP A 81 -10.65 20.93 7.92
CA ASP A 81 -9.65 21.74 7.23
C ASP A 81 -8.27 21.68 7.88
N LEU A 82 -8.21 21.57 9.22
CA LEU A 82 -6.95 21.47 9.94
C LEU A 82 -6.22 20.18 9.56
N GLN A 83 -6.91 19.06 9.57
CA GLN A 83 -6.32 17.76 9.22
C GLN A 83 -5.93 17.69 7.74
N ARG A 84 -6.74 18.27 6.87
CA ARG A 84 -6.41 18.37 5.45
C ARG A 84 -5.14 19.20 5.24
N GLY A 85 -5.04 20.35 5.91
CA GLY A 85 -3.84 21.19 5.85
C GLY A 85 -2.60 20.46 6.37
N PHE A 86 -2.75 19.70 7.44
CA PHE A 86 -1.66 18.89 7.99
C PHE A 86 -1.16 17.84 6.97
N ILE A 87 -2.07 17.08 6.36
CA ILE A 87 -1.68 16.07 5.37
C ILE A 87 -1.04 16.72 4.15
N ASN A 88 -1.56 17.86 3.69
CA ASN A 88 -0.94 18.61 2.58
C ASN A 88 0.47 19.09 2.94
N ALA A 89 0.67 19.53 4.17
CA ALA A 89 1.99 19.94 4.65
C ALA A 89 2.96 18.76 4.72
N LEU A 90 2.50 17.59 5.16
CA LEU A 90 3.31 16.37 5.14
C LEU A 90 3.69 15.97 3.72
N ASN A 91 2.77 16.08 2.79
CA ASN A 91 3.06 15.79 1.38
C ASN A 91 4.16 16.71 0.85
N ALA A 92 4.08 18.00 1.14
CA ALA A 92 5.10 18.96 0.75
C ALA A 92 6.44 18.68 1.43
N MET A 93 6.42 18.43 2.74
CA MET A 93 7.63 18.15 3.52
C MET A 93 8.37 16.91 3.04
N THR A 94 7.67 15.90 2.60
CA THR A 94 8.23 14.62 2.17
C THR A 94 8.58 14.57 0.68
N GLY A 95 8.42 15.67 -0.04
CA GLY A 95 8.69 15.70 -1.48
C GLY A 95 7.61 14.98 -2.30
N GLY A 96 6.37 14.95 -1.81
CA GLY A 96 5.25 14.36 -2.53
C GLY A 96 5.11 12.85 -2.36
N GLN A 97 5.77 12.26 -1.37
CA GLN A 97 5.78 10.80 -1.20
C GLN A 97 4.58 10.22 -0.47
N LEU A 98 3.63 11.04 -0.06
CA LEU A 98 2.45 10.60 0.69
C LEU A 98 1.19 10.92 -0.10
N ILE A 99 0.27 9.97 -0.17
CA ILE A 99 -1.03 10.20 -0.82
C ILE A 99 -2.16 9.72 0.08
N PRO A 100 -3.21 10.54 0.32
CA PRO A 100 -4.28 10.20 1.26
C PRO A 100 -5.40 9.39 0.59
N LEU A 101 -5.08 8.18 0.16
CA LEU A 101 -6.02 7.25 -0.48
C LEU A 101 -5.86 5.85 0.10
N PRO A 102 -6.95 5.09 0.26
CA PRO A 102 -6.86 3.67 0.62
C PRO A 102 -6.04 2.86 -0.37
N GLY A 103 -5.44 1.78 0.08
CA GLY A 103 -4.66 0.87 -0.76
C GLY A 103 -3.25 0.63 -0.27
N GLY A 104 -2.78 1.36 0.74
CA GLY A 104 -1.52 1.11 1.43
C GLY A 104 -1.79 0.43 2.76
N VAL A 105 -1.24 -0.76 2.98
CA VAL A 105 -1.55 -1.59 4.14
C VAL A 105 -0.27 -2.08 4.79
N LEU A 106 -0.18 -1.93 6.10
CA LEU A 106 0.93 -2.46 6.89
C LEU A 106 0.81 -3.98 6.99
N VAL A 107 1.94 -4.66 6.81
CA VAL A 107 2.03 -6.12 6.96
C VAL A 107 2.62 -6.41 8.34
N ARG A 108 1.94 -7.27 9.10
CA ARG A 108 2.35 -7.62 10.47
C ARG A 108 2.60 -9.11 10.59
N ASN A 109 3.57 -9.47 11.43
CA ASN A 109 3.81 -10.87 11.80
C ASN A 109 2.85 -11.31 12.91
N THR A 110 3.00 -12.52 13.42
CA THR A 110 2.14 -13.08 14.49
C THR A 110 2.30 -12.35 15.82
N GLU A 111 3.42 -11.66 16.04
CA GLU A 111 3.64 -10.84 17.24
C GLU A 111 3.11 -9.41 17.07
N GLY A 112 2.50 -9.08 15.94
CA GLY A 112 1.97 -7.75 15.67
C GLY A 112 3.01 -6.74 15.23
N GLU A 113 4.24 -7.17 14.98
CA GLU A 113 5.30 -6.28 14.51
C GLU A 113 5.14 -5.97 13.03
N ILE A 114 5.37 -4.73 12.65
CA ILE A 114 5.35 -4.31 11.24
C ILE A 114 6.60 -4.87 10.55
N VAL A 115 6.40 -5.63 9.48
CA VAL A 115 7.48 -6.26 8.71
C VAL A 115 7.59 -5.72 7.28
N ALA A 116 6.58 -5.02 6.80
CA ALA A 116 6.55 -4.44 5.45
C ALA A 116 5.33 -3.54 5.31
N ALA A 117 5.20 -2.90 4.16
CA ALA A 117 3.95 -2.30 3.71
C ALA A 117 3.74 -2.61 2.24
N VAL A 118 2.48 -2.70 1.85
CA VAL A 118 2.09 -2.99 0.46
C VAL A 118 1.17 -1.89 -0.02
N GLY A 119 1.37 -1.44 -1.24
CA GLY A 119 0.48 -0.47 -1.88
C GLY A 119 0.03 -0.97 -3.24
N ALA A 120 -1.24 -0.78 -3.55
CA ALA A 120 -1.79 -1.07 -4.87
C ALA A 120 -2.52 0.14 -5.43
N ALA A 121 -2.43 0.32 -6.75
CA ALA A 121 -3.09 1.42 -7.43
C ALA A 121 -3.49 1.00 -8.85
N GLY A 122 -4.67 1.41 -9.27
CA GLY A 122 -5.19 1.13 -10.62
C GLY A 122 -6.69 0.95 -10.67
N GLY A 123 -7.29 0.38 -9.62
CA GLY A 123 -8.72 0.28 -9.45
C GLY A 123 -9.29 1.43 -8.62
N LEU A 124 -10.50 1.26 -8.13
CA LEU A 124 -11.03 2.14 -7.08
C LEU A 124 -10.22 1.88 -5.80
N SER A 125 -9.95 2.92 -5.02
CA SER A 125 -9.06 2.83 -3.88
C SER A 125 -9.49 1.77 -2.85
N ASN A 126 -10.80 1.63 -2.62
CA ASN A 126 -11.30 0.59 -1.71
C ASN A 126 -11.07 -0.83 -2.26
N ASP A 127 -11.19 -1.01 -3.56
CA ASP A 127 -10.91 -2.31 -4.20
C ASP A 127 -9.42 -2.61 -4.17
N ASP A 128 -8.57 -1.60 -4.39
CA ASP A 128 -7.13 -1.73 -4.25
C ASP A 128 -6.77 -2.22 -2.83
N GLU A 129 -7.38 -1.63 -1.80
CA GLU A 129 -7.16 -2.02 -0.41
C GLU A 129 -7.61 -3.46 -0.14
N GLU A 130 -8.79 -3.83 -0.60
CA GLU A 130 -9.33 -5.17 -0.36
C GLU A 130 -8.44 -6.26 -0.96
N CYS A 131 -7.93 -6.08 -2.18
CA CYS A 131 -7.07 -7.08 -2.79
C CYS A 131 -5.70 -7.15 -2.13
N VAL A 132 -5.19 -6.03 -1.59
CA VAL A 132 -3.95 -6.03 -0.80
C VAL A 132 -4.14 -6.81 0.50
N ILE A 133 -5.22 -6.54 1.23
CA ILE A 133 -5.53 -7.26 2.48
C ILE A 133 -5.65 -8.76 2.22
N ALA A 134 -6.39 -9.14 1.19
CA ALA A 134 -6.55 -10.54 0.83
C ALA A 134 -5.20 -11.21 0.50
N GLY A 135 -4.32 -10.50 -0.18
CA GLY A 135 -2.98 -10.99 -0.51
C GLY A 135 -2.11 -11.20 0.71
N ILE A 136 -2.13 -10.25 1.65
CA ILE A 136 -1.37 -10.35 2.90
C ILE A 136 -1.83 -11.56 3.71
N GLU A 137 -3.14 -11.72 3.86
CA GLU A 137 -3.72 -12.84 4.62
C GLU A 137 -3.46 -14.18 3.94
N ALA A 138 -3.45 -14.23 2.60
CA ALA A 138 -3.23 -15.45 1.85
C ALA A 138 -1.82 -16.03 2.07
N ILE A 139 -0.82 -15.20 2.38
CA ILE A 139 0.54 -15.68 2.66
C ILE A 139 0.79 -15.89 4.16
N GLY A 140 -0.26 -15.78 4.99
CA GLY A 140 -0.17 -16.08 6.42
C GLY A 140 0.28 -14.92 7.30
N PHE A 141 0.31 -13.70 6.77
CA PHE A 141 0.59 -12.51 7.55
C PHE A 141 -0.71 -11.81 7.97
N HIS A 142 -0.59 -10.75 8.75
CA HIS A 142 -1.73 -10.04 9.36
C HIS A 142 -1.73 -8.57 8.95
N VAL A 143 -2.90 -7.97 9.00
CA VAL A 143 -3.07 -6.54 8.74
C VAL A 143 -3.37 -5.78 10.03
#